data_7f27e89f3e8d2b1da0af57309693b6a5
#
_entry.id   7f27e89f3e8d2b1da0af57309693b6a5
#
_cell.length_a   1.000
_cell.length_b   1.000
_cell.length_c   1.000
_cell.angle_alpha   90.00
_cell.angle_beta   90.00
_cell.angle_gamma   90.00
#
_symmetry.space_group_name_H-M   'P 1'
#
loop_
_entity.id
_entity.type
_entity.pdbx_description
1 polymer ?
#
loop_
_entity_poly.entity_id
_entity_poly.type
_entity_poly.pdbx_seq_one_letter_code
_entity_poly.pdbx_strand_id
1 'polypeptide(L)'
;MRQITEVEKQVRVRGEADVVVCGGGPAGIGAALSAARNGAKTILLESHGFLGGMGTAGMVTSFAYGYHDKERFITGGIFQEIRQKLYDRGGLIMTDRKGWEPFNAEQYKILAFELLAEAGVELLCHTTIVDTITKDGTIEAILIESKAGREALLATHVIDATGDGDVAERAGATCKIGRDKDGGTQPSSSCTCSATLIQPLSAISLTKKDAVVIGKPKTAITI
;
A
#
# COMPACT_ATOMS: atom_id res chain seq x y z
N MET A 1 -6.42 -18.44 28.45
CA MET A 1 -7.41 -18.14 27.38
C MET A 1 -8.14 -19.43 27.01
N ARG A 2 -9.45 -19.39 26.71
CA ARG A 2 -10.19 -20.53 26.18
C ARG A 2 -9.84 -20.73 24.71
N GLN A 3 -9.47 -21.94 24.31
CA GLN A 3 -9.13 -22.28 22.92
C GLN A 3 -10.24 -23.14 22.32
N ILE A 4 -10.44 -23.03 21.03
CA ILE A 4 -11.34 -23.87 20.23
C ILE A 4 -10.48 -24.44 19.10
N THR A 5 -10.59 -25.74 18.88
CA THR A 5 -9.88 -26.39 17.76
C THR A 5 -10.73 -26.25 16.49
N GLU A 6 -10.13 -25.69 15.44
CA GLU A 6 -10.74 -25.69 14.11
C GLU A 6 -10.64 -27.09 13.50
N VAL A 7 -11.73 -27.52 12.85
CA VAL A 7 -11.76 -28.83 12.20
C VAL A 7 -10.83 -28.80 10.99
N GLU A 8 -10.00 -29.82 10.85
CA GLU A 8 -9.15 -30.02 9.68
C GLU A 8 -9.97 -29.99 8.39
N LYS A 9 -9.55 -29.18 7.41
CA LYS A 9 -10.25 -28.99 6.14
C LYS A 9 -9.27 -29.14 4.97
N GLN A 10 -9.74 -29.78 3.91
CA GLN A 10 -9.06 -29.67 2.61
C GLN A 10 -9.36 -28.30 1.99
N VAL A 11 -8.32 -27.64 1.52
CA VAL A 11 -8.41 -26.32 0.92
C VAL A 11 -8.16 -26.45 -0.58
N ARG A 12 -9.03 -25.83 -1.36
CA ARG A 12 -8.90 -25.82 -2.82
C ARG A 12 -7.68 -24.99 -3.24
N VAL A 13 -6.84 -25.51 -4.11
CA VAL A 13 -5.80 -24.72 -4.78
C VAL A 13 -6.45 -23.86 -5.84
N ARG A 14 -6.37 -22.53 -5.67
CA ARG A 14 -6.88 -21.53 -6.62
C ARG A 14 -5.97 -21.40 -7.85
N GLY A 15 -4.67 -21.43 -7.63
CA GLY A 15 -3.70 -21.22 -8.70
C GLY A 15 -2.27 -21.36 -8.22
N GLU A 16 -1.36 -21.16 -9.17
CA GLU A 16 0.09 -21.23 -8.98
C GLU A 16 0.77 -20.08 -9.71
N ALA A 17 1.82 -19.52 -9.10
CA ALA A 17 2.62 -18.44 -9.65
C ALA A 17 4.12 -18.64 -9.34
N ASP A 18 4.98 -17.98 -10.12
CA ASP A 18 6.41 -17.91 -9.80
C ASP A 18 6.62 -17.02 -8.55
N VAL A 19 5.86 -15.91 -8.47
CA VAL A 19 5.93 -14.97 -7.36
C VAL A 19 4.52 -14.62 -6.86
N VAL A 20 4.28 -14.83 -5.56
CA VAL A 20 3.11 -14.28 -4.88
C VAL A 20 3.55 -13.12 -3.99
N VAL A 21 3.01 -11.93 -4.23
CA VAL A 21 3.26 -10.72 -3.44
C VAL A 21 2.10 -10.50 -2.50
N CYS A 22 2.38 -10.44 -1.23
CA CYS A 22 1.42 -10.34 -0.14
C CYS A 22 1.33 -8.91 0.39
N GLY A 23 0.29 -8.17 -0.01
CA GLY A 23 0.03 -6.77 0.32
C GLY A 23 0.24 -5.82 -0.85
N GLY A 24 -0.78 -5.04 -1.16
CA GLY A 24 -0.82 -4.06 -2.27
C GLY A 24 -0.42 -2.64 -1.87
N GLY A 25 0.39 -2.49 -0.83
CA GLY A 25 1.01 -1.22 -0.43
C GLY A 25 2.14 -0.79 -1.39
N PRO A 26 2.84 0.33 -1.11
CA PRO A 26 3.90 0.83 -1.98
C PRO A 26 5.01 -0.21 -2.24
N ALA A 27 5.38 -0.99 -1.22
CA ALA A 27 6.37 -2.06 -1.35
C ALA A 27 5.88 -3.18 -2.27
N GLY A 28 4.63 -3.63 -2.08
CA GLY A 28 4.03 -4.69 -2.89
C GLY A 28 3.82 -4.30 -4.34
N ILE A 29 3.39 -3.07 -4.62
CA ILE A 29 3.30 -2.53 -5.98
C ILE A 29 4.68 -2.58 -6.66
N GLY A 30 5.72 -2.09 -5.98
CA GLY A 30 7.09 -2.12 -6.50
C GLY A 30 7.59 -3.53 -6.74
N ALA A 31 7.35 -4.45 -5.80
CA ALA A 31 7.75 -5.85 -5.91
C ALA A 31 7.04 -6.57 -7.07
N ALA A 32 5.72 -6.41 -7.17
CA ALA A 32 4.93 -7.07 -8.21
C ALA A 32 5.29 -6.56 -9.61
N LEU A 33 5.45 -5.24 -9.78
CA LEU A 33 5.91 -4.64 -11.04
C LEU A 33 7.30 -5.15 -11.42
N SER A 34 8.21 -5.23 -10.45
CA SER A 34 9.57 -5.72 -10.70
C SER A 34 9.56 -7.18 -11.11
N ALA A 35 8.85 -8.04 -10.39
CA ALA A 35 8.77 -9.46 -10.69
C ALA A 35 8.17 -9.70 -12.09
N ALA A 36 7.02 -9.12 -12.37
CA ALA A 36 6.32 -9.32 -13.65
C ALA A 36 7.11 -8.77 -14.84
N ARG A 37 7.74 -7.60 -14.72
CA ARG A 37 8.57 -7.01 -15.78
C ARG A 37 9.85 -7.80 -16.07
N ASN A 38 10.28 -8.65 -15.13
CA ASN A 38 11.36 -9.61 -15.34
C ASN A 38 10.87 -11.00 -15.79
N GLY A 39 9.61 -11.12 -16.18
CA GLY A 39 9.05 -12.31 -16.81
C GLY A 39 8.46 -13.34 -15.85
N ALA A 40 8.41 -13.07 -14.54
CA ALA A 40 7.79 -13.96 -13.58
C ALA A 40 6.26 -13.88 -13.64
N LYS A 41 5.57 -15.01 -13.65
CA LYS A 41 4.12 -15.08 -13.43
C LYS A 41 3.84 -14.61 -11.99
N THR A 42 3.22 -13.45 -11.87
CA THR A 42 3.08 -12.75 -10.60
C THR A 42 1.63 -12.58 -10.20
N ILE A 43 1.32 -12.93 -8.94
CA ILE A 43 0.02 -12.66 -8.29
C ILE A 43 0.26 -11.66 -7.16
N LEU A 44 -0.56 -10.61 -7.07
CA LEU A 44 -0.57 -9.65 -5.96
C LEU A 44 -1.87 -9.78 -5.17
N LEU A 45 -1.74 -9.93 -3.85
CA LEU A 45 -2.85 -10.02 -2.91
C LEU A 45 -3.06 -8.71 -2.18
N GLU A 46 -4.31 -8.23 -2.08
CA GLU A 46 -4.66 -7.05 -1.32
C GLU A 46 -6.00 -7.23 -0.59
N SER A 47 -6.02 -6.89 0.69
CA SER A 47 -7.20 -7.01 1.55
C SER A 47 -8.28 -5.97 1.24
N HIS A 48 -7.88 -4.79 0.77
CA HIS A 48 -8.82 -3.75 0.33
C HIS A 48 -9.25 -3.95 -1.13
N GLY A 49 -10.27 -3.19 -1.55
CA GLY A 49 -10.69 -3.07 -2.95
C GLY A 49 -9.83 -2.10 -3.76
N PHE A 50 -8.72 -1.61 -3.22
CA PHE A 50 -7.83 -0.64 -3.85
C PHE A 50 -6.40 -0.78 -3.33
N LEU A 51 -5.46 -0.26 -4.09
CA LEU A 51 -4.02 -0.33 -3.84
C LEU A 51 -3.47 0.94 -3.18
N GLY A 52 -2.20 0.87 -2.74
CA GLY A 52 -1.43 2.00 -2.27
C GLY A 52 -1.17 2.02 -0.75
N GLY A 53 -1.81 1.14 0.02
CA GLY A 53 -1.56 0.97 1.46
C GLY A 53 -1.53 2.29 2.23
N MET A 54 -0.38 2.63 2.85
CA MET A 54 -0.22 3.87 3.61
C MET A 54 -0.48 5.13 2.78
N GLY A 55 -0.17 5.12 1.48
CA GLY A 55 -0.41 6.26 0.58
C GLY A 55 -1.88 6.49 0.22
N THR A 56 -2.75 5.53 0.52
CA THR A 56 -4.18 5.59 0.19
C THR A 56 -5.05 5.28 1.39
N ALA A 57 -5.12 4.02 1.85
CA ALA A 57 -5.88 3.63 3.04
C ALA A 57 -5.37 4.32 4.31
N GLY A 58 -4.06 4.44 4.47
CA GLY A 58 -3.43 5.10 5.62
C GLY A 58 -3.42 6.63 5.55
N MET A 59 -3.91 7.24 4.48
CA MET A 59 -4.01 8.70 4.27
C MET A 59 -2.68 9.47 4.37
N VAL A 60 -1.54 8.79 4.21
CA VAL A 60 -0.20 9.42 4.12
C VAL A 60 0.05 9.83 2.68
N THR A 61 -0.62 10.89 2.23
CA THR A 61 -0.68 11.33 0.84
C THR A 61 0.46 12.26 0.45
N SER A 62 1.68 11.95 0.87
CA SER A 62 2.87 12.69 0.48
C SER A 62 4.07 11.79 0.35
N PHE A 63 4.79 11.93 -0.75
CA PHE A 63 6.12 11.35 -0.86
C PHE A 63 7.11 12.18 -0.04
N ALA A 64 7.91 11.51 0.76
CA ALA A 64 8.93 12.11 1.59
C ALA A 64 10.30 11.45 1.31
N TYR A 65 11.37 12.20 1.54
CA TYR A 65 12.75 11.68 1.55
C TYR A 65 13.29 11.08 0.23
N GLY A 66 12.81 11.54 -0.93
CA GLY A 66 13.41 11.20 -2.22
C GLY A 66 14.79 11.82 -2.47
N TYR A 67 15.27 12.68 -1.56
CA TYR A 67 16.50 13.44 -1.72
C TYR A 67 17.54 13.10 -0.67
N HIS A 68 18.77 12.90 -1.14
CA HIS A 68 19.99 12.95 -0.36
C HIS A 68 20.72 14.26 -0.70
N ASP A 69 21.29 14.97 0.22
CA ASP A 69 22.10 16.19 0.01
C ASP A 69 21.41 17.40 -0.67
N LYS A 70 20.11 17.59 -0.43
CA LYS A 70 19.34 18.76 -0.89
C LYS A 70 19.22 18.95 -2.41
N GLU A 71 20.04 18.30 -3.23
CA GLU A 71 20.09 18.53 -4.69
C GLU A 71 19.97 17.26 -5.53
N ARG A 72 20.34 16.09 -4.98
CA ARG A 72 20.36 14.84 -5.72
C ARG A 72 19.20 13.93 -5.32
N PHE A 73 18.38 13.56 -6.29
CA PHE A 73 17.35 12.54 -6.14
C PHE A 73 18.02 11.15 -6.13
N ILE A 74 17.86 10.40 -5.04
CA ILE A 74 18.54 9.09 -4.87
C ILE A 74 17.64 7.90 -5.12
N THR A 75 16.32 8.06 -4.96
CA THR A 75 15.36 6.98 -5.16
C THR A 75 14.92 6.94 -6.62
N GLY A 76 15.33 5.91 -7.35
CA GLY A 76 15.03 5.74 -8.76
C GLY A 76 14.00 4.64 -9.06
N GLY A 77 14.02 4.14 -10.30
CA GLY A 77 13.25 2.99 -10.75
C GLY A 77 11.74 3.21 -10.69
N ILE A 78 11.01 2.20 -10.21
CA ILE A 78 9.54 2.19 -10.18
C ILE A 78 8.97 3.36 -9.39
N PHE A 79 9.60 3.75 -8.28
CA PHE A 79 9.16 4.92 -7.50
C PHE A 79 9.17 6.19 -8.34
N GLN A 80 10.26 6.44 -9.06
CA GLN A 80 10.37 7.63 -9.90
C GLN A 80 9.40 7.60 -11.09
N GLU A 81 9.16 6.41 -11.66
CA GLU A 81 8.13 6.22 -12.69
C GLU A 81 6.74 6.59 -12.16
N ILE A 82 6.34 6.06 -10.99
CA ILE A 82 5.07 6.38 -10.35
C ILE A 82 4.95 7.88 -10.09
N ARG A 83 5.99 8.47 -9.52
CA ARG A 83 6.06 9.90 -9.24
C ARG A 83 5.88 10.74 -10.50
N GLN A 84 6.61 10.42 -11.57
CA GLN A 84 6.52 11.15 -12.84
C GLN A 84 5.12 11.01 -13.47
N LYS A 85 4.59 9.79 -13.54
CA LYS A 85 3.24 9.55 -14.08
C LYS A 85 2.14 10.28 -13.27
N LEU A 86 2.29 10.39 -11.95
CA LEU A 86 1.38 11.20 -11.12
C LEU A 86 1.50 12.69 -11.43
N TYR A 87 2.73 13.19 -11.59
CA TYR A 87 2.96 14.58 -11.96
C TYR A 87 2.34 14.92 -13.32
N ASP A 88 2.57 14.09 -14.33
CA ASP A 88 2.06 14.29 -15.70
C ASP A 88 0.53 14.30 -15.77
N ARG A 89 -0.14 13.64 -14.81
CA ARG A 89 -1.60 13.61 -14.67
C ARG A 89 -2.17 14.72 -13.79
N GLY A 90 -1.32 15.60 -13.26
CA GLY A 90 -1.73 16.63 -12.29
C GLY A 90 -2.09 16.07 -10.91
N GLY A 91 -1.72 14.81 -10.64
CA GLY A 91 -1.96 14.15 -9.38
C GLY A 91 -0.86 14.33 -8.34
N LEU A 92 0.23 15.03 -8.66
CA LEU A 92 1.32 15.34 -7.75
C LEU A 92 1.56 16.84 -7.72
N ILE A 93 1.70 17.40 -6.52
CA ILE A 93 1.98 18.81 -6.30
C ILE A 93 3.46 18.99 -5.99
N MET A 94 4.16 19.71 -6.88
CA MET A 94 5.53 20.13 -6.61
C MET A 94 5.52 21.26 -5.60
N THR A 95 6.28 21.11 -4.51
CA THR A 95 6.39 22.12 -3.47
C THR A 95 7.81 22.65 -3.37
N ASP A 96 7.98 23.86 -2.80
CA ASP A 96 9.31 24.42 -2.51
C ASP A 96 10.04 23.65 -1.41
N ARG A 97 9.31 22.83 -0.68
CA ARG A 97 9.87 21.95 0.36
C ARG A 97 10.40 20.67 -0.29
N LYS A 98 11.69 20.65 -0.60
CA LYS A 98 12.37 19.48 -1.15
C LYS A 98 12.10 18.21 -0.31
N GLY A 99 11.75 17.13 -0.98
CA GLY A 99 11.45 15.84 -0.33
C GLY A 99 10.09 15.76 0.35
N TRP A 100 9.17 16.67 0.06
CA TRP A 100 7.78 16.61 0.52
C TRP A 100 6.85 16.95 -0.64
N GLU A 101 6.30 15.94 -1.26
CA GLU A 101 5.50 16.04 -2.47
C GLU A 101 4.11 15.44 -2.25
N PRO A 102 3.12 16.29 -1.93
CA PRO A 102 1.74 15.83 -1.80
C PRO A 102 1.21 15.26 -3.11
N PHE A 103 0.44 14.19 -3.02
CA PHE A 103 -0.20 13.58 -4.17
C PHE A 103 -1.68 13.28 -3.92
N ASN A 104 -2.44 13.16 -5.00
CA ASN A 104 -3.83 12.76 -4.97
C ASN A 104 -3.92 11.23 -4.82
N ALA A 105 -4.50 10.78 -3.69
CA ALA A 105 -4.63 9.36 -3.38
C ALA A 105 -5.47 8.59 -4.41
N GLU A 106 -6.52 9.21 -4.96
CA GLU A 106 -7.38 8.57 -5.96
C GLU A 106 -6.64 8.37 -7.28
N GLN A 107 -5.85 9.37 -7.70
CA GLN A 107 -4.98 9.24 -8.87
C GLN A 107 -3.91 8.15 -8.67
N TYR A 108 -3.39 8.02 -7.44
CA TYR A 108 -2.42 6.98 -7.13
C TYR A 108 -3.04 5.58 -7.18
N LYS A 109 -4.28 5.41 -6.65
CA LYS A 109 -5.01 4.14 -6.77
C LYS A 109 -5.16 3.72 -8.23
N ILE A 110 -5.66 4.63 -9.08
CA ILE A 110 -5.88 4.39 -10.51
C ILE A 110 -4.56 4.00 -11.19
N LEU A 111 -3.52 4.81 -10.98
CA LEU A 111 -2.20 4.56 -11.57
C LEU A 111 -1.62 3.20 -11.18
N ALA A 112 -1.76 2.80 -9.91
CA ALA A 112 -1.28 1.51 -9.45
C ALA A 112 -1.98 0.35 -10.17
N PHE A 113 -3.29 0.41 -10.35
CA PHE A 113 -4.04 -0.58 -11.13
C PHE A 113 -3.57 -0.66 -12.57
N GLU A 114 -3.40 0.49 -13.24
CA GLU A 114 -2.95 0.55 -14.63
C GLU A 114 -1.57 -0.06 -14.81
N LEU A 115 -0.61 0.32 -13.97
CA LEU A 115 0.75 -0.20 -14.04
C LEU A 115 0.82 -1.71 -13.84
N LEU A 116 0.07 -2.25 -12.89
CA LEU A 116 0.03 -3.69 -12.63
C LEU A 116 -0.64 -4.44 -13.79
N ALA A 117 -1.73 -3.89 -14.33
CA ALA A 117 -2.40 -4.47 -15.50
C ALA A 117 -1.49 -4.46 -16.74
N GLU A 118 -0.80 -3.33 -17.02
CA GLU A 118 0.18 -3.22 -18.10
C GLU A 118 1.34 -4.23 -17.96
N ALA A 119 1.74 -4.53 -16.73
CA ALA A 119 2.78 -5.50 -16.43
C ALA A 119 2.29 -6.97 -16.46
N GLY A 120 0.99 -7.20 -16.59
CA GLY A 120 0.40 -8.55 -16.61
C GLY A 120 0.33 -9.21 -15.22
N VAL A 121 0.31 -8.42 -14.15
CA VAL A 121 0.15 -8.94 -12.79
C VAL A 121 -1.30 -9.36 -12.57
N GLU A 122 -1.52 -10.60 -12.09
CA GLU A 122 -2.83 -11.02 -11.59
C GLU A 122 -3.08 -10.38 -10.22
N LEU A 123 -4.12 -9.57 -10.11
CA LEU A 123 -4.45 -8.86 -8.87
C LEU A 123 -5.70 -9.46 -8.22
N LEU A 124 -5.57 -9.84 -6.94
CA LEU A 124 -6.65 -10.33 -6.10
C LEU A 124 -6.92 -9.33 -4.97
N CYS A 125 -7.86 -8.42 -5.21
CA CYS A 125 -8.40 -7.53 -4.17
C CYS A 125 -9.42 -8.24 -3.28
N HIS A 126 -9.77 -7.61 -2.14
CA HIS A 126 -10.66 -8.19 -1.13
C HIS A 126 -10.25 -9.60 -0.71
N THR A 127 -8.95 -9.83 -0.64
CA THR A 127 -8.35 -11.12 -0.36
C THR A 127 -7.41 -10.99 0.82
N THR A 128 -7.78 -11.62 1.93
CA THR A 128 -7.00 -11.61 3.17
C THR A 128 -6.10 -12.82 3.23
N ILE A 129 -4.84 -12.61 3.59
CA ILE A 129 -3.91 -13.70 3.90
C ILE A 129 -4.21 -14.18 5.32
N VAL A 130 -4.53 -15.45 5.47
CA VAL A 130 -4.94 -16.00 6.75
C VAL A 130 -3.91 -16.93 7.37
N ASP A 131 -3.09 -17.60 6.54
CA ASP A 131 -2.05 -18.49 7.04
C ASP A 131 -1.05 -18.85 5.95
N THR A 132 -0.01 -19.62 6.31
CA THR A 132 0.96 -20.22 5.40
C THR A 132 1.06 -21.72 5.64
N ILE A 133 1.27 -22.49 4.59
CA ILE A 133 1.67 -23.89 4.70
C ILE A 133 3.17 -23.95 4.48
N THR A 134 3.90 -24.34 5.51
CA THR A 134 5.36 -24.44 5.48
C THR A 134 5.80 -25.89 5.68
N LYS A 135 6.84 -26.29 4.94
CA LYS A 135 7.49 -27.57 5.09
C LYS A 135 9.00 -27.40 4.96
N ASP A 136 9.74 -27.93 5.90
CA ASP A 136 11.21 -27.88 5.93
C ASP A 136 11.77 -26.45 5.76
N GLY A 137 11.12 -25.44 6.37
CA GLY A 137 11.49 -24.03 6.30
C GLY A 137 11.13 -23.33 4.98
N THR A 138 10.39 -24.00 4.11
CA THR A 138 9.92 -23.45 2.84
C THR A 138 8.41 -23.25 2.87
N ILE A 139 7.92 -22.12 2.36
CA ILE A 139 6.49 -21.87 2.18
C ILE A 139 6.04 -22.63 0.94
N GLU A 140 5.15 -23.63 1.10
CA GLU A 140 4.55 -24.38 -0.01
C GLU A 140 3.29 -23.67 -0.53
N ALA A 141 2.52 -23.03 0.35
CA ALA A 141 1.32 -22.33 -0.04
C ALA A 141 1.00 -21.14 0.87
N ILE A 142 0.33 -20.14 0.30
CA ILE A 142 -0.33 -19.06 1.02
C ILE A 142 -1.83 -19.37 1.10
N LEU A 143 -2.37 -19.41 2.31
CA LEU A 143 -3.80 -19.55 2.53
C LEU A 143 -4.45 -18.17 2.53
N ILE A 144 -5.47 -18.03 1.71
CA ILE A 144 -6.23 -16.81 1.52
C ILE A 144 -7.69 -17.01 1.84
N GLU A 145 -8.34 -15.95 2.29
CA GLU A 145 -9.78 -15.89 2.49
C GLU A 145 -10.37 -14.74 1.68
N SER A 146 -11.43 -15.02 0.94
CA SER A 146 -12.16 -14.04 0.17
C SER A 146 -13.66 -14.35 0.22
N LYS A 147 -14.47 -13.63 -0.54
CA LYS A 147 -15.90 -13.98 -0.68
C LYS A 147 -16.11 -15.36 -1.32
N ALA A 148 -15.12 -15.90 -2.04
CA ALA A 148 -15.16 -17.27 -2.56
C ALA A 148 -14.87 -18.35 -1.49
N GLY A 149 -14.52 -17.94 -0.28
CA GLY A 149 -14.10 -18.81 0.82
C GLY A 149 -12.58 -18.94 0.91
N ARG A 150 -12.15 -19.97 1.66
CA ARG A 150 -10.72 -20.26 1.88
C ARG A 150 -10.13 -21.04 0.70
N GLU A 151 -9.04 -20.51 0.15
CA GLU A 151 -8.31 -21.08 -0.97
C GLU A 151 -6.80 -21.06 -0.70
N ALA A 152 -6.02 -21.80 -1.45
CA ALA A 152 -4.56 -21.83 -1.39
C ALA A 152 -3.95 -21.35 -2.70
N LEU A 153 -2.86 -20.61 -2.62
CA LEU A 153 -2.01 -20.24 -3.76
C LEU A 153 -0.65 -20.90 -3.59
N LEU A 154 -0.21 -21.62 -4.60
CA LEU A 154 1.13 -22.19 -4.67
C LEU A 154 2.08 -21.15 -5.26
N ALA A 155 3.30 -21.06 -4.72
CA ALA A 155 4.30 -20.11 -5.20
C ALA A 155 5.71 -20.66 -5.09
N THR A 156 6.55 -20.37 -6.09
CA THR A 156 7.99 -20.63 -5.99
C THR A 156 8.65 -19.65 -5.04
N HIS A 157 8.21 -18.38 -5.05
CA HIS A 157 8.68 -17.32 -4.18
C HIS A 157 7.51 -16.54 -3.60
N VAL A 158 7.64 -16.15 -2.34
CA VAL A 158 6.66 -15.30 -1.65
C VAL A 158 7.35 -14.04 -1.19
N ILE A 159 6.75 -12.90 -1.47
CA ILE A 159 7.22 -11.59 -0.99
C ILE A 159 6.22 -11.06 0.04
N ASP A 160 6.68 -10.92 1.28
CA ASP A 160 5.90 -10.29 2.33
C ASP A 160 6.01 -8.77 2.22
N ALA A 161 4.91 -8.13 1.83
CA ALA A 161 4.75 -6.69 1.74
C ALA A 161 3.52 -6.21 2.56
N THR A 162 3.13 -6.97 3.58
CA THR A 162 1.96 -6.71 4.43
C THR A 162 2.12 -5.48 5.32
N GLY A 163 3.36 -5.04 5.54
CA GLY A 163 3.70 -3.91 6.40
C GLY A 163 4.09 -4.35 7.81
N ASP A 164 3.44 -5.37 8.35
CA ASP A 164 3.69 -5.88 9.70
C ASP A 164 4.42 -7.24 9.72
N GLY A 165 4.73 -7.82 8.55
CA GLY A 165 5.42 -9.11 8.44
C GLY A 165 4.51 -10.30 8.71
N ASP A 166 3.24 -10.18 8.39
CA ASP A 166 2.21 -11.19 8.65
C ASP A 166 2.53 -12.56 8.07
N VAL A 167 3.11 -12.60 6.87
CA VAL A 167 3.48 -13.85 6.21
C VAL A 167 4.71 -14.45 6.86
N ALA A 168 5.69 -13.62 7.16
CA ALA A 168 6.94 -14.06 7.78
C ALA A 168 6.68 -14.68 9.17
N GLU A 169 5.83 -14.04 9.98
CA GLU A 169 5.43 -14.54 11.28
C GLU A 169 4.73 -15.91 11.15
N ARG A 170 3.72 -16.02 10.28
CA ARG A 170 2.99 -17.27 10.05
C ARG A 170 3.87 -18.39 9.49
N ALA A 171 4.89 -18.03 8.74
CA ALA A 171 5.89 -18.97 8.24
C ALA A 171 6.90 -19.42 9.31
N GLY A 172 6.80 -18.91 10.53
CA GLY A 172 7.67 -19.26 11.66
C GLY A 172 8.98 -18.48 11.71
N ALA A 173 9.10 -17.36 10.98
CA ALA A 173 10.25 -16.48 11.09
C ALA A 173 10.27 -15.78 12.46
N THR A 174 11.46 -15.58 13.02
CA THR A 174 11.61 -14.81 14.26
C THR A 174 11.34 -13.34 14.00
N CYS A 175 10.24 -12.83 14.56
CA CYS A 175 9.87 -11.42 14.48
C CYS A 175 10.24 -10.72 15.79
N LYS A 176 10.85 -9.54 15.66
CA LYS A 176 11.23 -8.70 16.80
C LYS A 176 10.33 -7.47 16.82
N ILE A 177 9.63 -7.25 17.93
CA ILE A 177 8.77 -6.11 18.15
C ILE A 177 9.43 -5.17 19.15
N GLY A 178 9.53 -3.88 18.78
CA GLY A 178 10.14 -2.86 19.61
C GLY A 178 11.66 -2.87 19.65
N ARG A 179 12.23 -1.89 20.34
CA ARG A 179 13.68 -1.74 20.50
C ARG A 179 14.20 -2.50 21.72
N ASP A 180 15.46 -2.94 21.66
CA ASP A 180 16.07 -3.78 22.71
C ASP A 180 16.06 -3.16 24.11
N LYS A 181 16.21 -1.84 24.18
CA LYS A 181 16.41 -1.14 25.43
C LYS A 181 15.18 -1.16 26.35
N ASP A 182 13.98 -1.03 25.79
CA ASP A 182 12.75 -0.80 26.56
C ASP A 182 11.49 -1.37 25.92
N GLY A 183 11.62 -2.14 24.83
CA GLY A 183 10.48 -2.67 24.06
C GLY A 183 9.64 -1.60 23.36
N GLY A 184 10.09 -0.35 23.37
CA GLY A 184 9.35 0.77 22.80
C GLY A 184 9.18 0.64 21.30
N THR A 185 7.95 0.80 20.82
CA THR A 185 7.56 0.88 19.42
C THR A 185 7.42 2.32 18.99
N GLN A 186 7.27 2.57 17.69
CA GLN A 186 6.89 3.90 17.22
C GLN A 186 5.48 4.25 17.75
N PRO A 187 5.24 5.52 18.16
CA PRO A 187 3.90 5.94 18.54
C PRO A 187 2.97 5.84 17.34
N SER A 188 1.76 5.34 17.58
CA SER A 188 0.70 5.34 16.58
C SER A 188 0.25 6.78 16.31
N SER A 189 -0.11 7.07 15.07
CA SER A 189 -0.73 8.33 14.66
C SER A 189 -2.03 8.06 13.92
N SER A 190 -2.93 9.02 13.96
CA SER A 190 -4.19 8.99 13.22
C SER A 190 -4.17 10.10 12.16
N CYS A 191 -4.35 9.71 10.90
CA CYS A 191 -4.55 10.65 9.81
C CYS A 191 -6.04 10.82 9.56
N THR A 192 -6.53 12.06 9.55
CA THR A 192 -7.92 12.39 9.22
C THR A 192 -7.98 13.25 7.98
N CYS A 193 -8.96 12.99 7.12
CA CYS A 193 -9.27 13.85 5.99
C CYS A 193 -10.39 14.80 6.37
N SER A 194 -10.15 16.11 6.26
CA SER A 194 -11.19 17.14 6.45
C SER A 194 -11.53 17.74 5.10
N ALA A 195 -12.78 17.63 4.68
CA ALA A 195 -13.31 18.31 3.50
C ALA A 195 -14.05 19.57 3.91
N THR A 196 -13.60 20.73 3.41
CA THR A 196 -14.37 21.98 3.52
C THR A 196 -15.18 22.12 2.24
N LEU A 197 -16.51 22.12 2.35
CA LEU A 197 -17.38 22.48 1.25
C LEU A 197 -17.24 23.99 1.01
N ILE A 198 -16.48 24.34 -0.02
CA ILE A 198 -16.41 25.72 -0.50
C ILE A 198 -17.64 25.93 -1.38
N GLN A 199 -18.44 26.94 -1.07
CA GLN A 199 -19.53 27.37 -1.95
C GLN A 199 -18.97 27.70 -3.35
N PRO A 200 -19.77 27.51 -4.43
CA PRO A 200 -19.28 27.69 -5.78
C PRO A 200 -18.70 29.09 -5.97
N LEU A 201 -17.55 29.14 -6.65
CA LEU A 201 -16.70 30.31 -6.91
C LEU A 201 -17.39 31.50 -7.64
N SER A 202 -18.66 31.40 -7.98
CA SER A 202 -19.44 32.49 -8.60
C SER A 202 -19.66 33.72 -7.69
N ALA A 203 -19.22 33.66 -6.41
CA ALA A 203 -19.40 34.76 -5.46
C ALA A 203 -18.07 35.34 -4.92
N ILE A 204 -16.90 34.91 -5.43
CA ILE A 204 -15.60 35.41 -4.94
C ILE A 204 -14.93 36.25 -6.03
N SER A 205 -15.01 37.56 -5.90
CA SER A 205 -14.15 38.49 -6.62
C SER A 205 -12.77 38.50 -5.95
N LEU A 206 -11.81 37.81 -6.52
CA LEU A 206 -10.42 37.85 -6.05
C LEU A 206 -9.75 39.12 -6.55
N THR A 207 -9.58 40.09 -5.68
CA THR A 207 -8.63 41.19 -5.92
C THR A 207 -7.22 40.70 -5.52
N LYS A 208 -6.21 41.08 -6.30
CA LYS A 208 -4.80 40.62 -6.22
C LYS A 208 -4.07 40.93 -4.87
N LYS A 209 -4.77 41.27 -3.80
CA LYS A 209 -4.17 41.69 -2.53
C LYS A 209 -4.58 40.86 -1.31
N ASP A 210 -5.45 39.89 -1.46
CA ASP A 210 -5.97 39.16 -0.30
C ASP A 210 -5.19 37.85 -0.11
N ALA A 211 -4.28 37.87 0.85
CA ALA A 211 -3.73 36.64 1.41
C ALA A 211 -4.87 35.82 2.00
N VAL A 212 -5.00 34.56 1.59
CA VAL A 212 -5.99 33.63 2.12
C VAL A 212 -5.68 33.40 3.60
N VAL A 213 -6.37 34.10 4.48
CA VAL A 213 -6.43 33.77 5.90
C VAL A 213 -7.44 32.64 6.04
N ILE A 214 -6.96 31.43 6.27
CA ILE A 214 -7.82 30.31 6.61
C ILE A 214 -8.35 30.56 8.03
N GLY A 215 -9.54 31.16 8.11
CA GLY A 215 -10.28 31.30 9.37
C GLY A 215 -10.68 29.91 9.88
N LYS A 216 -10.71 29.73 11.21
CA LYS A 216 -11.18 28.48 11.83
C LYS A 216 -12.59 28.16 11.31
N PRO A 217 -12.83 26.96 10.78
CA PRO A 217 -14.15 26.58 10.29
C PRO A 217 -15.16 26.56 11.44
N LYS A 218 -16.32 27.18 11.24
CA LYS A 218 -17.40 27.20 12.24
C LYS A 218 -18.14 25.88 12.35
N THR A 219 -17.93 24.95 11.41
CA THR A 219 -18.50 23.60 11.48
C THR A 219 -17.59 22.65 10.69
N ALA A 220 -16.97 21.71 11.37
CA ALA A 220 -16.26 20.60 10.77
C ALA A 220 -17.22 19.38 10.78
N ILE A 221 -17.43 18.76 9.63
CA ILE A 221 -18.02 17.43 9.54
C ILE A 221 -16.82 16.47 9.44
N THR A 222 -16.65 15.64 10.46
CA THR A 222 -15.67 14.55 10.44
C THR A 222 -16.38 13.31 9.91
N ILE A 223 -15.84 12.73 8.86
CA ILE A 223 -16.27 11.43 8.30
C ILE A 223 -15.24 10.40 8.69
#